data_36c971e90c6a12c0aa581cb80d554d9e
#
_entry.id   36c971e90c6a12c0aa581cb80d554d9e
#
_cell.length_a   1.000
_cell.length_b   1.000
_cell.length_c   1.000
_cell.angle_alpha   90.00
_cell.angle_beta   90.00
_cell.angle_gamma   90.00
#
_symmetry.space_group_name_H-M   'P 1'
#
loop_
_entity.id
_entity.type
_entity.pdbx_description
1 polymer ?
#
loop_
_entity_poly.entity_id
_entity_poly.type
_entity_poly.pdbx_seq_one_letter_code
_entity_poly.pdbx_strand_id
1 'polypeptide(L)'
;LLSGVIEGDAVPLLQPLQELVKPGVPLVIACDKLMRIDFAAAGSVLNWAADLQSQGHVVHFQNLHRLIAVFFNVIGINEHAWVIPRKN
;
A
#
# COMPACT_ATOMS: atom_id res chain seq x y z
N LEU A 1 -0.54 5.32 -8.69
CA LEU A 1 -0.94 4.03 -9.24
C LEU A 1 0.21 3.03 -9.14
N LEU A 2 0.00 1.96 -8.39
CA LEU A 2 0.93 0.84 -8.35
C LEU A 2 0.56 -0.16 -9.44
N SER A 3 1.55 -0.62 -10.20
CA SER A 3 1.28 -1.53 -11.32
C SER A 3 2.38 -2.57 -11.47
N GLY A 4 2.05 -3.66 -12.18
CA GLY A 4 2.98 -4.70 -12.54
C GLY A 4 3.45 -5.55 -11.37
N VAL A 5 4.71 -5.92 -11.38
CA VAL A 5 5.34 -6.76 -10.37
C VAL A 5 6.29 -5.90 -9.54
N ILE A 6 6.11 -5.94 -8.21
CA ILE A 6 6.98 -5.20 -7.29
C ILE A 6 7.81 -6.20 -6.51
N GLU A 7 9.12 -6.10 -6.63
CA GLU A 7 10.07 -6.99 -5.97
C GLU A 7 11.14 -6.19 -5.22
N GLY A 8 11.62 -6.76 -4.12
CA GLY A 8 12.66 -6.14 -3.32
C GLY A 8 12.17 -4.90 -2.58
N ASP A 9 12.97 -3.84 -2.58
CA ASP A 9 12.65 -2.62 -1.84
C ASP A 9 11.65 -1.77 -2.62
N ALA A 10 10.45 -1.55 -2.03
CA ALA A 10 9.40 -0.74 -2.65
C ALA A 10 9.54 0.75 -2.34
N VAL A 11 10.45 1.16 -1.46
CA VAL A 11 10.59 2.56 -1.04
C VAL A 11 10.75 3.52 -2.23
N PRO A 12 11.58 3.23 -3.25
CA PRO A 12 11.70 4.15 -4.39
C PRO A 12 10.39 4.38 -5.14
N LEU A 13 9.47 3.42 -5.11
CA LEU A 13 8.16 3.56 -5.73
C LEU A 13 7.19 4.34 -4.85
N LEU A 14 7.39 4.31 -3.54
CA LEU A 14 6.50 4.93 -2.57
C LEU A 14 6.85 6.39 -2.30
N GLN A 15 8.12 6.77 -2.44
CA GLN A 15 8.55 8.14 -2.14
C GLN A 15 7.82 9.20 -2.94
N PRO A 16 7.61 9.05 -4.26
CA PRO A 16 6.82 10.04 -4.99
C PRO A 16 5.38 10.14 -4.50
N LEU A 17 4.81 9.05 -4.02
CA LEU A 17 3.46 9.03 -3.47
C LEU A 17 3.41 9.77 -2.13
N GLN A 18 4.48 9.68 -1.35
CA GLN A 18 4.55 10.35 -0.05
C GLN A 18 4.47 11.87 -0.21
N GLU A 19 4.97 12.42 -1.31
CA GLU A 19 4.93 13.86 -1.56
C GLU A 19 3.51 14.35 -1.85
N LEU A 20 2.58 13.45 -2.14
CA LEU A 20 1.17 13.77 -2.37
C LEU A 20 0.36 13.80 -1.09
N VAL A 21 0.96 13.43 0.04
CA VAL A 21 0.26 13.36 1.32
C VAL A 21 -0.05 14.78 1.81
N LYS A 22 -1.30 15.00 2.21
CA LYS A 22 -1.76 16.27 2.74
C LYS A 22 -2.46 16.06 4.08
N PRO A 23 -2.29 16.97 5.07
CA PRO A 23 -2.99 16.85 6.33
C PRO A 23 -4.51 16.81 6.14
N GLY A 24 -5.17 15.87 6.81
CA GLY A 24 -6.62 15.75 6.79
C GLY A 24 -7.20 15.13 5.52
N VAL A 25 -6.38 14.76 4.55
CA VAL A 25 -6.84 14.14 3.31
C VAL A 25 -6.23 12.75 3.19
N PRO A 26 -7.06 11.69 3.06
CA PRO A 26 -6.52 10.34 2.87
C PRO A 26 -5.73 10.23 1.56
N LEU A 27 -4.62 9.53 1.61
CA LEU A 27 -3.87 9.19 0.41
C LEU A 27 -4.43 7.90 -0.16
N VAL A 28 -5.01 7.99 -1.35
CA VAL A 28 -5.62 6.84 -2.02
C VAL A 28 -4.68 6.34 -3.11
N ILE A 29 -4.29 5.07 -3.01
CA ILE A 29 -3.40 4.45 -3.97
C ILE A 29 -4.19 3.42 -4.76
N ALA A 30 -4.35 3.66 -6.05
CA ALA A 30 -5.05 2.73 -6.93
C ALA A 30 -4.12 1.57 -7.27
N CYS A 31 -4.59 0.36 -7.03
CA CYS A 31 -3.81 -0.86 -7.23
C CYS A 31 -4.41 -1.77 -8.29
N ASP A 32 -5.20 -1.20 -9.21
CA ASP A 32 -5.88 -1.96 -10.27
C ASP A 32 -4.92 -2.74 -11.15
N LYS A 33 -3.74 -2.19 -11.37
CA LYS A 33 -2.72 -2.77 -12.26
C LYS A 33 -1.64 -3.53 -11.51
N LEU A 34 -1.72 -3.60 -10.18
CA LEU A 34 -0.74 -4.33 -9.40
C LEU A 34 -1.00 -5.83 -9.56
N MET A 35 -0.02 -6.54 -10.11
CA MET A 35 -0.15 -7.95 -10.44
C MET A 35 0.47 -8.86 -9.40
N ARG A 36 1.63 -8.47 -8.87
CA ARG A 36 2.38 -9.28 -7.90
C ARG A 36 3.23 -8.38 -7.03
N ILE A 37 3.45 -8.81 -5.79
CA ILE A 37 4.36 -8.14 -4.87
C ILE A 37 5.05 -9.23 -4.04
N ASP A 38 6.38 -9.14 -3.89
CA ASP A 38 7.08 -10.10 -3.09
C ASP A 38 7.08 -9.72 -1.60
N PHE A 39 7.58 -10.63 -0.77
CA PHE A 39 7.56 -10.43 0.68
C PHE A 39 8.39 -9.23 1.11
N ALA A 40 9.55 -9.02 0.49
CA ALA A 40 10.42 -7.89 0.86
C ALA A 40 9.76 -6.56 0.50
N ALA A 41 9.14 -6.47 -0.68
CA ALA A 41 8.43 -5.27 -1.10
C ALA A 41 7.22 -5.01 -0.21
N ALA A 42 6.48 -6.05 0.16
CA ALA A 42 5.35 -5.91 1.08
C ALA A 42 5.80 -5.42 2.45
N GLY A 43 6.96 -5.86 2.94
CA GLY A 43 7.54 -5.36 4.18
C GLY A 43 7.87 -3.87 4.09
N SER A 44 8.40 -3.42 2.95
CA SER A 44 8.66 -1.99 2.73
C SER A 44 7.35 -1.19 2.75
N VAL A 45 6.30 -1.70 2.12
CA VAL A 45 4.98 -1.05 2.14
C VAL A 45 4.44 -0.96 3.56
N LEU A 46 4.58 -2.04 4.33
CA LEU A 46 4.16 -2.08 5.73
C LEU A 46 4.83 -0.97 6.54
N ASN A 47 6.15 -0.87 6.45
CA ASN A 47 6.91 0.14 7.19
C ASN A 47 6.54 1.55 6.76
N TRP A 48 6.37 1.77 5.47
CA TRP A 48 5.97 3.06 4.94
C TRP A 48 4.58 3.48 5.44
N ALA A 49 3.62 2.55 5.40
CA ALA A 49 2.27 2.82 5.88
C ALA A 49 2.26 3.11 7.38
N ALA A 50 3.04 2.35 8.15
CA ALA A 50 3.16 2.57 9.60
C ALA A 50 3.74 3.95 9.91
N ASP A 51 4.76 4.38 9.16
CA ASP A 51 5.36 5.70 9.33
C ASP A 51 4.34 6.81 9.05
N LEU A 52 3.58 6.70 7.98
CA LEU A 52 2.56 7.70 7.66
C LEU A 52 1.46 7.71 8.71
N GLN A 53 1.05 6.54 9.20
CA GLN A 53 0.04 6.46 10.26
C GLN A 53 0.53 7.16 11.53
N SER A 54 1.79 6.97 11.89
CA SER A 54 2.36 7.61 13.08
C SER A 54 2.40 9.13 12.97
N GLN A 55 2.39 9.65 11.73
CA GLN A 55 2.34 11.08 11.46
C GLN A 55 0.92 11.61 11.32
N GLY A 56 -0.09 10.76 11.52
CA GLY A 56 -1.49 11.14 11.46
C GLY A 56 -2.10 11.06 10.07
N HIS A 57 -1.42 10.44 9.11
CA HIS A 57 -1.93 10.29 7.75
C HIS A 57 -2.69 8.98 7.60
N VAL A 58 -3.68 8.98 6.71
CA VAL A 58 -4.48 7.81 6.38
C VAL A 58 -4.16 7.38 4.97
N VAL A 59 -3.90 6.10 4.78
CA VAL A 59 -3.57 5.53 3.46
C VAL A 59 -4.60 4.47 3.10
N HIS A 60 -5.10 4.53 1.86
CA HIS A 60 -6.04 3.55 1.32
C HIS A 60 -5.40 2.87 0.11
N PHE A 61 -5.27 1.55 0.17
CA PHE A 61 -4.89 0.73 -0.99
C PHE A 61 -6.17 0.19 -1.60
N GLN A 62 -6.55 0.72 -2.76
CA GLN A 62 -7.83 0.39 -3.39
C GLN A 62 -7.65 -0.55 -4.59
N ASN A 63 -8.69 -1.33 -4.84
CA ASN A 63 -8.79 -2.23 -6.00
C ASN A 63 -7.67 -3.27 -6.05
N LEU A 64 -7.27 -3.77 -4.87
CA LEU A 64 -6.28 -4.82 -4.78
C LEU A 64 -6.83 -6.15 -5.28
N HIS A 65 -6.03 -6.90 -6.03
CA HIS A 65 -6.34 -8.29 -6.31
C HIS A 65 -6.56 -9.02 -4.98
N ARG A 66 -7.55 -9.92 -4.94
CA ARG A 66 -7.96 -10.57 -3.70
C ARG A 66 -6.81 -11.27 -2.98
N LEU A 67 -5.95 -11.95 -3.73
CA LEU A 67 -4.80 -12.65 -3.13
C LEU A 67 -3.79 -11.68 -2.54
N ILE A 68 -3.58 -10.53 -3.18
CA ILE A 68 -2.69 -9.49 -2.65
C ILE A 68 -3.31 -8.88 -1.39
N ALA A 69 -4.62 -8.64 -1.39
CA ALA A 69 -5.31 -8.13 -0.21
C ALA A 69 -5.17 -9.09 0.97
N VAL A 70 -5.34 -10.38 0.75
CA VAL A 70 -5.15 -11.40 1.79
C VAL A 70 -3.71 -11.36 2.30
N PHE A 71 -2.74 -11.26 1.41
CA PHE A 71 -1.33 -11.19 1.77
C PHE A 71 -1.04 -9.96 2.62
N PHE A 72 -1.58 -8.79 2.24
CA PHE A 72 -1.43 -7.56 3.01
C PHE A 72 -2.01 -7.73 4.42
N ASN A 73 -3.16 -8.38 4.53
CA ASN A 73 -3.78 -8.62 5.83
C ASN A 73 -2.95 -9.56 6.69
N VAL A 74 -2.39 -10.60 6.09
CA VAL A 74 -1.58 -11.59 6.82
C VAL A 74 -0.35 -10.94 7.43
N ILE A 75 0.31 -10.03 6.72
CA ILE A 75 1.51 -9.37 7.23
C ILE A 75 1.21 -8.14 8.08
N GLY A 76 -0.06 -7.74 8.21
CA GLY A 76 -0.46 -6.68 9.12
C GLY A 76 -0.55 -5.29 8.52
N ILE A 77 -0.49 -5.13 7.19
CA ILE A 77 -0.65 -3.81 6.57
C ILE A 77 -2.00 -3.20 6.92
N ASN A 78 -3.03 -4.02 7.08
CA ASN A 78 -4.38 -3.56 7.45
C ASN A 78 -4.44 -2.90 8.82
N GLU A 79 -3.42 -3.06 9.67
CA GLU A 79 -3.34 -2.37 10.95
C GLU A 79 -2.90 -0.90 10.80
N HIS A 80 -2.31 -0.55 9.65
CA HIS A 80 -1.73 0.76 9.41
C HIS A 80 -2.36 1.50 8.23
N ALA A 81 -3.12 0.80 7.40
CA ALA A 81 -3.75 1.37 6.22
C ALA A 81 -5.04 0.60 5.91
N TRP A 82 -5.88 1.19 5.09
CA TRP A 82 -7.08 0.51 4.60
C TRP A 82 -6.70 -0.37 3.41
N VAL A 83 -7.03 -1.65 3.53
CA VAL A 83 -6.77 -2.63 2.47
C VAL A 83 -8.12 -2.98 1.85
N ILE A 84 -8.35 -2.50 0.63
CA ILE A 84 -9.64 -2.59 -0.04
C ILE A 84 -9.49 -3.51 -1.26
N PRO A 85 -10.00 -4.74 -1.19
CA PRO A 85 -9.90 -5.65 -2.32
C PRO A 85 -10.80 -5.22 -3.46
N ARG A 86 -10.44 -5.68 -4.66
CA ARG A 86 -11.22 -5.48 -5.86
C ARG A 86 -12.57 -6.19 -5.70
N LYS A 87 -13.64 -5.54 -6.18
CA LYS A 87 -14.96 -6.18 -6.21
C LYS A 87 -15.03 -7.17 -7.35
N ASN A 88 -15.58 -8.31 -7.08
CA ASN A 88 -15.93 -9.49 -7.87
C ASN A 88 -15.04 -10.68 -7.63
#